data_1b63241ffeb5fd2376075e9a4fc1966b
#
_entry.id   1b63241ffeb5fd2376075e9a4fc1966b
#
_cell.length_a   1.000
_cell.length_b   1.000
_cell.length_c   1.000
_cell.angle_alpha   90.00
_cell.angle_beta   90.00
_cell.angle_gamma   90.00
#
_symmetry.space_group_name_H-M   'P 1'
#
loop_
_entity.id
_entity.type
_entity.pdbx_description
1 polymer ?
#
loop_
_entity_poly.entity_id
_entity_poly.type
_entity_poly.pdbx_seq_one_letter_code
_entity_poly.pdbx_strand_id
1 'polypeptide(L)'
;MPLGLMPDMPYEEKEAVLAVGDDLLLYSDGLVEAHDTKGDMFGFPRLRRLIMAQSTGSGEELIDVLLAELTSFTGADAEQEDDITLVTLERSKARVRDLETPLQPDAIAGDVDLRVLADFTLSSEPGNERPAMEKVADAVKELPLSGQRLSRLKTAVAESTMNAMEHGNGYDPEIPVRIQVWLLKERLLVRIIDRGSGPLSSLTAKGPNLEAKLENLQTARGWGVFLIERMVDEVRVSGNPDHHTVELVMRLEAD
;
A
#
# COMPACT_ATOMS: atom_id res chain seq x y z
N MET A 1 23.00 -13.05 -12.94
CA MET A 1 23.44 -12.02 -13.93
C MET A 1 22.29 -11.05 -14.15
N PRO A 2 22.50 -9.74 -14.19
CA PRO A 2 21.44 -8.75 -14.39
C PRO A 2 20.70 -8.93 -15.71
N LEU A 3 19.37 -8.70 -15.69
CA LEU A 3 18.53 -8.74 -16.89
C LEU A 3 18.93 -7.61 -17.85
N GLY A 4 18.99 -7.91 -19.16
CA GLY A 4 19.27 -6.91 -20.19
C GLY A 4 20.74 -6.54 -20.37
N LEU A 5 21.68 -7.19 -19.67
CA LEU A 5 23.11 -6.88 -19.79
C LEU A 5 23.70 -7.36 -21.14
N MET A 6 23.18 -8.44 -21.69
CA MET A 6 23.61 -8.99 -22.99
C MET A 6 22.39 -9.29 -23.85
N PRO A 7 22.42 -8.97 -25.19
CA PRO A 7 21.38 -9.37 -26.10
C PRO A 7 21.39 -10.90 -26.27
N ASP A 8 20.21 -11.48 -26.47
CA ASP A 8 19.97 -12.91 -26.75
C ASP A 8 20.46 -13.91 -25.69
N MET A 9 20.62 -13.45 -24.44
CA MET A 9 21.00 -14.30 -23.34
C MET A 9 19.80 -15.09 -22.80
N PRO A 10 19.91 -16.45 -22.73
CA PRO A 10 18.83 -17.24 -22.12
C PRO A 10 18.81 -17.03 -20.61
N TYR A 11 17.66 -16.64 -20.07
CA TYR A 11 17.41 -16.58 -18.63
C TYR A 11 16.58 -17.79 -18.21
N GLU A 12 16.85 -18.30 -17.01
CA GLU A 12 16.04 -19.36 -16.43
C GLU A 12 14.76 -18.75 -15.87
N GLU A 13 13.60 -19.20 -16.36
CA GLU A 13 12.29 -18.82 -15.85
C GLU A 13 11.79 -19.90 -14.88
N LYS A 14 11.25 -19.48 -13.74
CA LYS A 14 10.63 -20.37 -12.75
C LYS A 14 9.31 -19.78 -12.29
N GLU A 15 8.34 -20.66 -12.14
CA GLU A 15 7.04 -20.31 -11.59
C GLU A 15 6.96 -20.74 -10.13
N ALA A 16 6.32 -19.91 -9.30
CA ALA A 16 5.97 -20.23 -7.92
C ALA A 16 4.53 -19.79 -7.64
N VAL A 17 3.79 -20.63 -6.96
CA VAL A 17 2.42 -20.32 -6.53
C VAL A 17 2.45 -20.02 -5.05
N LEU A 18 2.04 -18.80 -4.68
CA LEU A 18 1.84 -18.41 -3.29
C LEU A 18 0.45 -18.86 -2.86
N ALA A 19 0.36 -19.72 -1.86
CA ALA A 19 -0.91 -20.05 -1.20
C ALA A 19 -1.30 -18.91 -0.22
N VAL A 20 -2.55 -18.93 0.25
CA VAL A 20 -2.98 -17.98 1.29
C VAL A 20 -2.21 -18.26 2.59
N GLY A 21 -1.51 -17.27 3.10
CA GLY A 21 -0.63 -17.36 4.26
C GLY A 21 0.84 -17.58 3.90
N ASP A 22 1.17 -17.66 2.59
CA ASP A 22 2.57 -17.69 2.15
C ASP A 22 3.12 -16.28 2.00
N ASP A 23 4.40 -16.14 2.34
CA ASP A 23 5.18 -14.93 2.17
C ASP A 23 6.29 -15.12 1.14
N LEU A 24 6.50 -14.11 0.30
CA LEU A 24 7.63 -14.00 -0.62
C LEU A 24 8.53 -12.85 -0.18
N LEU A 25 9.80 -13.13 0.06
CA LEU A 25 10.83 -12.11 0.30
C LEU A 25 11.66 -11.92 -0.98
N LEU A 26 11.70 -10.68 -1.49
CA LEU A 26 12.65 -10.24 -2.51
C LEU A 26 13.69 -9.36 -1.83
N TYR A 27 14.96 -9.55 -2.17
CA TYR A 27 16.05 -8.79 -1.58
C TYR A 27 17.19 -8.59 -2.60
N SER A 28 17.96 -7.49 -2.40
CA SER A 28 19.21 -7.28 -3.13
C SER A 28 20.36 -8.06 -2.51
N ASP A 29 21.41 -8.27 -3.27
CA ASP A 29 22.65 -8.97 -2.85
C ASP A 29 23.34 -8.29 -1.69
N GLY A 30 23.24 -6.95 -1.56
CA GLY A 30 23.80 -6.21 -0.42
C GLY A 30 23.42 -6.75 0.96
N LEU A 31 22.26 -7.43 1.09
CA LEU A 31 21.90 -8.09 2.35
C LEU A 31 22.81 -9.29 2.69
N VAL A 32 23.06 -10.17 1.71
CA VAL A 32 23.80 -11.42 1.94
C VAL A 32 25.30 -11.24 1.79
N GLU A 33 25.75 -10.21 1.09
CA GLU A 33 27.15 -9.86 0.87
C GLU A 33 27.71 -8.90 1.93
N ALA A 34 26.88 -8.36 2.84
CA ALA A 34 27.34 -7.51 3.94
C ALA A 34 28.37 -8.25 4.82
N HIS A 35 29.44 -7.55 5.22
CA HIS A 35 30.53 -8.11 6.01
C HIS A 35 30.50 -7.65 7.46
N ASP A 36 30.97 -8.50 8.34
CA ASP A 36 31.26 -8.11 9.73
C ASP A 36 32.66 -7.45 9.84
N THR A 37 33.02 -7.01 11.03
CA THR A 37 34.33 -6.40 11.31
C THR A 37 35.51 -7.32 11.10
N LYS A 38 35.28 -8.63 10.85
CA LYS A 38 36.33 -9.63 10.58
C LYS A 38 36.42 -9.97 9.10
N GLY A 39 35.48 -9.45 8.28
CA GLY A 39 35.37 -9.75 6.86
C GLY A 39 34.58 -11.02 6.55
N ASP A 40 33.81 -11.56 7.51
CA ASP A 40 32.93 -12.69 7.26
C ASP A 40 31.59 -12.17 6.66
N MET A 41 31.06 -12.84 5.62
CA MET A 41 29.79 -12.45 4.98
C MET A 41 28.59 -12.87 5.82
N PHE A 42 27.52 -12.07 5.77
CA PHE A 42 26.21 -12.40 6.37
C PHE A 42 25.69 -13.74 5.85
N GLY A 43 25.62 -13.90 4.54
CA GLY A 43 25.48 -15.13 3.80
C GLY A 43 24.07 -15.76 3.84
N PHE A 44 23.79 -16.59 2.84
CA PHE A 44 22.52 -17.32 2.72
C PHE A 44 22.18 -18.25 3.91
N PRO A 45 23.12 -18.94 4.55
CA PRO A 45 22.78 -19.82 5.68
C PRO A 45 22.14 -19.07 6.86
N ARG A 46 22.60 -17.83 7.12
CA ARG A 46 22.06 -16.98 8.18
C ARG A 46 20.69 -16.44 7.78
N LEU A 47 20.56 -15.89 6.57
CA LEU A 47 19.28 -15.44 6.02
C LEU A 47 18.23 -16.53 6.10
N ARG A 48 18.51 -17.73 5.61
CA ARG A 48 17.58 -18.87 5.64
C ARG A 48 17.13 -19.23 7.06
N ARG A 49 18.06 -19.22 8.03
CA ARG A 49 17.74 -19.53 9.43
C ARG A 49 16.77 -18.49 10.02
N LEU A 50 16.97 -17.21 9.74
CA LEU A 50 16.09 -16.13 10.19
C LEU A 50 14.70 -16.25 9.59
N ILE A 51 14.59 -16.47 8.28
CA ILE A 51 13.31 -16.70 7.60
C ILE A 51 12.57 -17.90 8.24
N MET A 52 13.26 -19.02 8.47
CA MET A 52 12.64 -20.20 9.07
C MET A 52 12.22 -19.98 10.53
N ALA A 53 12.92 -19.12 11.27
CA ALA A 53 12.56 -18.79 12.65
C ALA A 53 11.33 -17.90 12.74
N GLN A 54 11.06 -17.08 11.70
CA GLN A 54 9.94 -16.15 11.60
C GLN A 54 8.76 -16.67 10.80
N SER A 55 8.66 -18.00 10.62
CA SER A 55 7.64 -18.64 9.77
C SER A 55 6.17 -18.38 10.19
N THR A 56 5.91 -17.71 11.31
CA THR A 56 4.58 -17.35 11.81
C THR A 56 4.35 -15.85 11.96
N GLY A 57 5.34 -15.01 11.63
CA GLY A 57 5.27 -13.55 11.72
C GLY A 57 4.73 -12.91 10.44
N SER A 58 4.46 -11.61 10.48
CA SER A 58 4.15 -10.81 9.30
C SER A 58 5.40 -10.51 8.47
N GLY A 59 5.23 -10.19 7.17
CA GLY A 59 6.35 -9.76 6.34
C GLY A 59 7.08 -8.51 6.86
N GLU A 60 6.36 -7.63 7.59
CA GLU A 60 6.93 -6.46 8.26
C GLU A 60 7.86 -6.87 9.41
N GLU A 61 7.39 -7.77 10.28
CA GLU A 61 8.19 -8.33 11.37
C GLU A 61 9.45 -9.04 10.84
N LEU A 62 9.35 -9.72 9.71
CA LEU A 62 10.50 -10.36 9.07
C LEU A 62 11.54 -9.31 8.64
N ILE A 63 11.12 -8.21 8.02
CA ILE A 63 12.04 -7.12 7.61
C ILE A 63 12.72 -6.53 8.85
N ASP A 64 11.98 -6.24 9.92
CA ASP A 64 12.53 -5.67 11.16
C ASP A 64 13.58 -6.60 11.78
N VAL A 65 13.31 -7.90 11.83
CA VAL A 65 14.27 -8.91 12.34
C VAL A 65 15.52 -8.99 11.46
N LEU A 66 15.35 -8.96 10.13
CA LEU A 66 16.49 -9.01 9.21
C LEU A 66 17.40 -7.79 9.36
N LEU A 67 16.81 -6.58 9.46
CA LEU A 67 17.56 -5.34 9.64
C LEU A 67 18.26 -5.27 11.01
N ALA A 68 17.57 -5.71 12.08
CA ALA A 68 18.17 -5.77 13.42
C ALA A 68 19.34 -6.75 13.49
N GLU A 69 19.19 -7.93 12.90
CA GLU A 69 20.24 -8.95 12.86
C GLU A 69 21.42 -8.52 11.98
N LEU A 70 21.13 -7.84 10.85
CA LEU A 70 22.17 -7.27 10.00
C LEU A 70 23.00 -6.22 10.77
N THR A 71 22.34 -5.27 11.42
CA THR A 71 23.00 -4.24 12.24
C THR A 71 23.83 -4.85 13.36
N SER A 72 23.31 -5.89 14.01
CA SER A 72 24.05 -6.62 15.04
C SER A 72 25.28 -7.35 14.48
N PHE A 73 25.19 -7.82 13.25
CA PHE A 73 26.27 -8.56 12.57
C PHE A 73 27.38 -7.64 12.07
N THR A 74 27.02 -6.55 11.37
CA THR A 74 27.99 -5.60 10.81
C THR A 74 28.59 -4.70 11.87
N GLY A 75 27.82 -4.40 12.93
CA GLY A 75 28.16 -3.43 13.97
C GLY A 75 27.40 -2.11 13.77
N ALA A 76 27.06 -1.45 14.88
CA ALA A 76 26.21 -0.25 14.85
C ALA A 76 26.84 0.95 14.12
N ASP A 77 28.18 0.98 14.03
CA ASP A 77 28.95 2.06 13.39
C ASP A 77 29.53 1.62 12.03
N ALA A 78 29.13 0.46 11.50
CA ALA A 78 29.65 -0.01 10.21
C ALA A 78 29.07 0.83 9.06
N GLU A 79 29.94 1.25 8.16
CA GLU A 79 29.53 1.89 6.90
C GLU A 79 28.88 0.82 6.00
N GLN A 80 27.70 1.13 5.45
CA GLN A 80 27.00 0.21 4.57
C GLN A 80 27.75 0.10 3.24
N GLU A 81 28.13 -1.14 2.86
CA GLU A 81 28.96 -1.38 1.67
C GLU A 81 28.18 -1.27 0.37
N ASP A 82 26.87 -1.64 0.38
CA ASP A 82 25.99 -1.60 -0.80
C ASP A 82 24.54 -1.33 -0.39
N ASP A 83 23.69 -0.92 -1.35
CA ASP A 83 22.29 -0.65 -1.13
C ASP A 83 21.50 -1.92 -0.81
N ILE A 84 20.74 -1.89 0.29
CA ILE A 84 19.92 -3.01 0.74
C ILE A 84 18.44 -2.71 0.43
N THR A 85 17.86 -3.53 -0.42
CA THR A 85 16.44 -3.48 -0.73
C THR A 85 15.78 -4.76 -0.24
N LEU A 86 14.72 -4.62 0.56
CA LEU A 86 13.89 -5.72 1.06
C LEU A 86 12.43 -5.46 0.70
N VAL A 87 11.79 -6.43 0.07
CA VAL A 87 10.36 -6.37 -0.25
C VAL A 87 9.71 -7.68 0.15
N THR A 88 8.66 -7.62 0.96
CA THR A 88 7.84 -8.77 1.31
C THR A 88 6.48 -8.69 0.64
N LEU A 89 6.03 -9.82 0.09
CA LEU A 89 4.69 -10.01 -0.45
C LEU A 89 4.00 -11.14 0.33
N GLU A 90 2.94 -10.81 1.04
CA GLU A 90 2.11 -11.77 1.76
C GLU A 90 0.82 -12.02 0.99
N ARG A 91 0.44 -13.26 0.76
CA ARG A 91 -0.89 -13.61 0.27
C ARG A 91 -1.84 -13.82 1.44
N SER A 92 -2.46 -12.75 1.92
CA SER A 92 -3.50 -12.82 2.94
C SER A 92 -4.86 -13.23 2.37
N LYS A 93 -5.74 -13.76 3.24
CA LYS A 93 -7.16 -13.88 2.88
C LYS A 93 -7.71 -12.47 2.70
N ALA A 94 -8.19 -12.16 1.50
CA ALA A 94 -8.91 -10.92 1.26
C ALA A 94 -10.05 -10.82 2.29
N ARG A 95 -9.95 -9.89 3.22
CA ARG A 95 -11.08 -9.50 4.06
C ARG A 95 -11.96 -8.54 3.27
N VAL A 96 -12.53 -9.03 2.19
CA VAL A 96 -13.69 -8.37 1.60
C VAL A 96 -14.83 -8.63 2.57
N ARG A 97 -15.05 -7.74 3.51
CA ARG A 97 -16.36 -7.65 4.15
C ARG A 97 -17.26 -6.95 3.14
N ASP A 98 -18.15 -7.70 2.57
CA ASP A 98 -19.35 -7.17 1.91
C ASP A 98 -20.10 -6.30 2.92
N LEU A 99 -19.78 -5.03 2.95
CA LEU A 99 -20.54 -4.04 3.67
C LEU A 99 -21.43 -3.36 2.63
N GLU A 100 -22.62 -3.91 2.47
CA GLU A 100 -23.67 -3.42 1.58
C GLU A 100 -24.15 -2.00 1.91
N THR A 101 -23.57 -1.32 2.91
CA THR A 101 -24.03 0.02 3.30
C THR A 101 -22.83 0.95 3.49
N PRO A 102 -22.71 2.03 2.69
CA PRO A 102 -21.80 3.13 2.98
C PRO A 102 -22.10 3.67 4.38
N LEU A 103 -21.09 4.00 5.16
CA LEU A 103 -21.27 4.73 6.41
C LEU A 103 -21.92 6.07 6.08
N GLN A 104 -23.24 6.16 6.22
CA GLN A 104 -23.93 7.44 6.13
C GLN A 104 -23.62 8.23 7.40
N PRO A 105 -23.19 9.51 7.29
CA PRO A 105 -22.97 10.38 8.48
C PRO A 105 -24.22 10.45 9.36
N ASP A 106 -25.40 10.42 8.74
CA ASP A 106 -26.70 10.49 9.42
C ASP A 106 -27.09 9.19 10.16
N ALA A 107 -26.50 8.04 9.79
CA ALA A 107 -26.74 6.75 10.47
C ALA A 107 -25.85 6.56 11.71
N ILE A 108 -24.81 7.40 11.90
CA ILE A 108 -23.87 7.34 13.02
C ILE A 108 -24.24 8.37 14.11
N ALA A 109 -25.29 9.18 13.93
CA ALA A 109 -25.71 10.26 14.83
C ALA A 109 -26.23 9.79 16.20
N GLY A 110 -26.12 8.51 16.54
CA GLY A 110 -26.37 7.97 17.87
C GLY A 110 -25.07 7.79 18.65
N ASP A 111 -24.71 8.78 19.50
CA ASP A 111 -23.70 8.68 20.57
C ASP A 111 -22.26 8.22 20.16
N VAL A 112 -21.85 8.55 18.93
CA VAL A 112 -20.49 8.27 18.44
C VAL A 112 -19.73 9.59 18.34
N ASP A 113 -18.58 9.66 19.01
CA ASP A 113 -17.65 10.79 18.94
C ASP A 113 -17.04 10.88 17.52
N LEU A 114 -17.80 11.55 16.61
CA LEU A 114 -17.45 11.79 15.23
C LEU A 114 -16.91 13.21 15.07
N ARG A 115 -15.64 13.34 14.75
CA ARG A 115 -14.98 14.61 14.48
C ARG A 115 -14.63 14.76 13.00
N VAL A 116 -15.15 15.80 12.36
CA VAL A 116 -14.73 16.18 11.00
C VAL A 116 -13.38 16.89 11.11
N LEU A 117 -12.36 16.36 10.43
CA LEU A 117 -11.01 16.93 10.37
C LEU A 117 -10.82 17.79 9.13
N ALA A 118 -11.37 17.36 7.99
CA ALA A 118 -11.36 18.12 6.74
C ALA A 118 -12.53 17.71 5.82
N ASP A 119 -13.01 18.66 5.01
CA ASP A 119 -13.95 18.43 3.90
C ASP A 119 -13.63 19.45 2.81
N PHE A 120 -13.17 18.99 1.64
CA PHE A 120 -12.75 19.86 0.55
C PHE A 120 -12.91 19.20 -0.81
N THR A 121 -12.88 20.02 -1.85
CA THR A 121 -12.92 19.58 -3.26
C THR A 121 -11.65 20.00 -3.99
N LEU A 122 -11.30 19.24 -5.03
CA LEU A 122 -10.23 19.55 -5.97
C LEU A 122 -10.73 19.30 -7.39
N SER A 123 -10.32 20.13 -8.34
CA SER A 123 -10.60 19.88 -9.77
C SER A 123 -9.93 18.59 -10.23
N SER A 124 -10.55 17.88 -11.16
CA SER A 124 -10.02 16.64 -11.70
C SER A 124 -8.94 16.92 -12.76
N GLU A 125 -7.79 17.37 -12.30
CA GLU A 125 -6.64 17.68 -13.14
C GLU A 125 -5.42 16.86 -12.69
N PRO A 126 -4.59 16.38 -13.64
CA PRO A 126 -3.36 15.68 -13.30
C PRO A 126 -2.46 16.53 -12.37
N GLY A 127 -1.94 15.91 -11.30
CA GLY A 127 -1.10 16.59 -10.30
C GLY A 127 -1.85 17.02 -9.04
N ASN A 128 -3.19 17.09 -9.07
CA ASN A 128 -4.01 17.45 -7.90
C ASN A 128 -4.11 16.35 -6.83
N GLU A 129 -3.60 15.16 -7.09
CA GLU A 129 -3.39 14.12 -6.07
C GLU A 129 -2.38 14.56 -5.00
N ARG A 130 -1.40 15.42 -5.35
CA ARG A 130 -0.41 15.94 -4.39
C ARG A 130 -1.04 16.90 -3.36
N PRO A 131 -1.74 17.99 -3.76
CA PRO A 131 -2.44 18.83 -2.79
C PRO A 131 -3.53 18.06 -2.02
N ALA A 132 -4.13 17.01 -2.58
CA ALA A 132 -5.03 16.12 -1.83
C ALA A 132 -4.31 15.45 -0.66
N MET A 133 -3.20 14.79 -0.96
CA MET A 133 -2.35 14.11 0.01
C MET A 133 -1.83 15.07 1.10
N GLU A 134 -1.38 16.28 0.72
CA GLU A 134 -0.86 17.27 1.66
C GLU A 134 -1.96 17.79 2.60
N LYS A 135 -3.14 18.14 2.08
CA LYS A 135 -4.28 18.58 2.91
C LYS A 135 -4.76 17.51 3.88
N VAL A 136 -4.79 16.23 3.46
CA VAL A 136 -5.11 15.13 4.37
C VAL A 136 -4.03 14.97 5.43
N ALA A 137 -2.75 15.02 5.06
CA ALA A 137 -1.64 14.92 6.02
C ALA A 137 -1.69 16.06 7.05
N ASP A 138 -1.98 17.28 6.63
CA ASP A 138 -2.15 18.43 7.53
C ASP A 138 -3.34 18.24 8.49
N ALA A 139 -4.45 17.71 7.99
CA ALA A 139 -5.63 17.47 8.81
C ALA A 139 -5.41 16.43 9.92
N VAL A 140 -4.49 15.48 9.71
CA VAL A 140 -4.22 14.38 10.66
C VAL A 140 -2.93 14.57 11.46
N LYS A 141 -2.21 15.68 11.29
CA LYS A 141 -0.87 15.91 11.89
C LYS A 141 -0.82 15.82 13.42
N GLU A 142 -1.94 16.09 14.09
CA GLU A 142 -2.06 16.04 15.55
C GLU A 142 -2.52 14.67 16.07
N LEU A 143 -2.80 13.72 15.17
CA LEU A 143 -3.20 12.37 15.55
C LEU A 143 -1.96 11.50 15.85
N PRO A 144 -2.08 10.51 16.74
CA PRO A 144 -1.01 9.58 17.05
C PRO A 144 -0.83 8.56 15.92
N LEU A 145 -0.20 9.02 14.83
CA LEU A 145 0.19 8.20 13.67
C LEU A 145 1.71 8.17 13.59
N SER A 146 2.29 6.98 13.51
CA SER A 146 3.71 6.84 13.22
C SER A 146 4.05 7.42 11.85
N GLY A 147 5.30 7.83 11.65
CA GLY A 147 5.76 8.40 10.37
C GLY A 147 5.51 7.44 9.20
N GLN A 148 5.65 6.13 9.45
CA GLN A 148 5.39 5.09 8.46
C GLN A 148 3.90 5.00 8.12
N ARG A 149 3.00 4.99 9.11
CA ARG A 149 1.55 4.98 8.87
C ARG A 149 1.09 6.24 8.14
N LEU A 150 1.64 7.40 8.50
CA LEU A 150 1.36 8.64 7.77
C LEU A 150 1.83 8.57 6.32
N SER A 151 3.00 8.00 6.05
CA SER A 151 3.49 7.80 4.67
C SER A 151 2.60 6.86 3.88
N ARG A 152 2.15 5.75 4.47
CA ARG A 152 1.19 4.81 3.87
C ARG A 152 -0.14 5.50 3.56
N LEU A 153 -0.69 6.28 4.50
CA LEU A 153 -1.91 7.05 4.30
C LEU A 153 -1.77 8.03 3.13
N LYS A 154 -0.66 8.77 3.07
CA LYS A 154 -0.37 9.72 1.99
C LYS A 154 -0.37 9.03 0.62
N THR A 155 0.27 7.87 0.51
CA THR A 155 0.30 7.07 -0.73
C THR A 155 -1.11 6.58 -1.10
N ALA A 156 -1.87 6.04 -0.16
CA ALA A 156 -3.23 5.56 -0.40
C ALA A 156 -4.16 6.69 -0.85
N VAL A 157 -4.07 7.87 -0.23
CA VAL A 157 -4.85 9.06 -0.62
C VAL A 157 -4.47 9.54 -2.02
N ALA A 158 -3.17 9.63 -2.32
CA ALA A 158 -2.71 10.07 -3.65
C ALA A 158 -3.23 9.13 -4.74
N GLU A 159 -3.06 7.83 -4.58
CA GLU A 159 -3.49 6.81 -5.54
C GLU A 159 -5.01 6.78 -5.69
N SER A 160 -5.77 6.82 -4.58
CA SER A 160 -7.23 6.84 -4.64
C SER A 160 -7.77 8.12 -5.29
N THR A 161 -7.14 9.27 -5.04
CA THR A 161 -7.52 10.54 -5.64
C THR A 161 -7.21 10.55 -7.14
N MET A 162 -6.05 10.06 -7.55
CA MET A 162 -5.69 9.92 -8.96
C MET A 162 -6.68 9.02 -9.69
N ASN A 163 -7.04 7.86 -9.11
CA ASN A 163 -8.02 6.94 -9.68
C ASN A 163 -9.41 7.61 -9.82
N ALA A 164 -9.84 8.38 -8.84
CA ALA A 164 -11.10 9.13 -8.88
C ALA A 164 -11.09 10.19 -9.99
N MET A 165 -9.98 10.89 -10.19
CA MET A 165 -9.83 11.89 -11.25
C MET A 165 -9.76 11.26 -12.63
N GLU A 166 -8.94 10.20 -12.80
CA GLU A 166 -8.73 9.55 -14.09
C GLU A 166 -9.91 8.69 -14.51
N HIS A 167 -10.29 7.74 -13.66
CA HIS A 167 -11.26 6.69 -13.99
C HIS A 167 -12.69 7.07 -13.63
N GLY A 168 -12.85 7.87 -12.57
CA GLY A 168 -14.14 8.39 -12.15
C GLY A 168 -14.57 9.56 -13.03
N ASN A 169 -13.83 10.65 -12.97
CA ASN A 169 -14.19 11.92 -13.60
C ASN A 169 -13.58 12.17 -15.00
N GLY A 170 -12.71 11.24 -15.50
CA GLY A 170 -12.08 11.35 -16.83
C GLY A 170 -11.16 12.57 -16.98
N TYR A 171 -10.58 13.07 -15.89
CA TYR A 171 -9.82 14.33 -15.82
C TYR A 171 -10.61 15.57 -16.31
N ASP A 172 -11.95 15.55 -16.14
CA ASP A 172 -12.75 16.73 -16.41
C ASP A 172 -12.63 17.75 -15.25
N PRO A 173 -12.01 18.93 -15.45
CA PRO A 173 -11.79 19.91 -14.40
C PRO A 173 -13.08 20.50 -13.82
N GLU A 174 -14.20 20.44 -14.58
CA GLU A 174 -15.52 20.90 -14.12
C GLU A 174 -16.19 19.92 -13.17
N ILE A 175 -15.69 18.68 -13.09
CA ILE A 175 -16.18 17.64 -12.19
C ILE A 175 -15.18 17.44 -11.05
N PRO A 176 -15.39 18.07 -9.90
CA PRO A 176 -14.43 17.97 -8.81
C PRO A 176 -14.51 16.62 -8.08
N VAL A 177 -13.38 16.15 -7.58
CA VAL A 177 -13.29 15.11 -6.56
C VAL A 177 -13.48 15.73 -5.19
N ARG A 178 -14.35 15.16 -4.35
CA ARG A 178 -14.55 15.57 -2.95
C ARG A 178 -13.80 14.61 -2.03
N ILE A 179 -13.10 15.18 -1.06
CA ILE A 179 -12.34 14.44 -0.07
C ILE A 179 -12.80 14.88 1.32
N GLN A 180 -13.14 13.89 2.14
CA GLN A 180 -13.61 14.08 3.49
C GLN A 180 -12.77 13.26 4.45
N VAL A 181 -12.41 13.84 5.59
CA VAL A 181 -11.58 13.21 6.61
C VAL A 181 -12.30 13.27 7.95
N TRP A 182 -12.52 12.13 8.57
CA TRP A 182 -13.16 12.02 9.88
C TRP A 182 -12.34 11.20 10.85
N LEU A 183 -12.46 11.57 12.10
CA LEU A 183 -12.01 10.76 13.23
C LEU A 183 -13.24 10.17 13.92
N LEU A 184 -13.29 8.84 14.00
CA LEU A 184 -14.29 8.05 14.70
C LEU A 184 -13.60 7.30 15.83
N LYS A 185 -13.69 7.76 17.07
CA LYS A 185 -12.97 7.17 18.20
C LYS A 185 -11.47 7.02 17.85
N GLU A 186 -11.00 5.78 17.71
CA GLU A 186 -9.61 5.44 17.37
C GLU A 186 -9.41 5.07 15.89
N ARG A 187 -10.30 5.52 15.01
CA ARG A 187 -10.23 5.23 13.57
C ARG A 187 -10.27 6.51 12.77
N LEU A 188 -9.31 6.65 11.91
CA LEU A 188 -9.29 7.65 10.85
C LEU A 188 -10.02 7.10 9.64
N LEU A 189 -10.95 7.86 9.08
CA LEU A 189 -11.66 7.56 7.85
C LEU A 189 -11.41 8.66 6.83
N VAL A 190 -10.89 8.32 5.66
CA VAL A 190 -10.77 9.23 4.53
C VAL A 190 -11.66 8.73 3.41
N ARG A 191 -12.59 9.57 2.97
CA ARG A 191 -13.53 9.26 1.90
C ARG A 191 -13.19 10.11 0.68
N ILE A 192 -13.05 9.47 -0.47
CA ILE A 192 -12.82 10.10 -1.77
C ILE A 192 -14.03 9.80 -2.65
N ILE A 193 -14.65 10.84 -3.20
CA ILE A 193 -15.90 10.75 -3.96
C ILE A 193 -15.68 11.37 -5.33
N ASP A 194 -15.98 10.60 -6.38
CA ASP A 194 -16.03 11.05 -7.77
C ASP A 194 -17.47 10.95 -8.35
N ARG A 195 -17.68 11.46 -9.54
CA ARG A 195 -18.95 11.38 -10.28
C ARG A 195 -18.90 10.38 -11.43
N GLY A 196 -18.04 9.37 -11.34
CA GLY A 196 -17.95 8.33 -12.34
C GLY A 196 -19.25 7.51 -12.45
N SER A 197 -19.61 7.18 -13.68
CA SER A 197 -20.77 6.35 -14.01
C SER A 197 -20.38 4.94 -14.47
N GLY A 198 -19.11 4.55 -14.32
CA GLY A 198 -18.58 3.26 -14.74
C GLY A 198 -18.94 2.13 -13.76
N PRO A 199 -18.87 0.87 -14.19
CA PRO A 199 -19.10 -0.25 -13.28
C PRO A 199 -18.02 -0.32 -12.20
N LEU A 200 -18.42 -0.48 -10.94
CA LEU A 200 -17.55 -0.70 -9.78
C LEU A 200 -16.58 -1.88 -9.97
N SER A 201 -16.87 -2.80 -10.88
CA SER A 201 -16.01 -3.94 -11.22
C SER A 201 -14.62 -3.53 -11.73
N SER A 202 -14.44 -2.32 -12.25
CA SER A 202 -13.13 -1.79 -12.63
C SER A 202 -12.27 -1.42 -11.42
N LEU A 203 -12.88 -1.13 -10.27
CA LEU A 203 -12.22 -0.79 -9.01
C LEU A 203 -12.01 -2.01 -8.12
N THR A 204 -12.78 -3.08 -8.33
CA THR A 204 -12.72 -4.34 -7.56
C THR A 204 -12.07 -5.48 -8.33
N ALA A 205 -11.45 -5.20 -9.49
CA ALA A 205 -10.81 -6.22 -10.32
C ALA A 205 -9.79 -7.00 -9.50
N LYS A 206 -9.90 -8.34 -9.56
CA LYS A 206 -8.92 -9.28 -9.00
C LYS A 206 -7.50 -8.77 -9.30
N GLY A 207 -6.65 -8.84 -8.29
CA GLY A 207 -5.28 -8.36 -8.35
C GLY A 207 -4.58 -8.71 -9.68
N PRO A 208 -3.56 -7.97 -10.06
CA PRO A 208 -2.95 -8.06 -11.39
C PRO A 208 -2.55 -9.49 -11.70
N ASN A 209 -3.00 -10.02 -12.83
CA ASN A 209 -2.48 -11.26 -13.37
C ASN A 209 -1.14 -10.95 -14.03
N LEU A 210 -0.04 -11.37 -13.37
CA LEU A 210 1.32 -11.15 -13.84
C LEU A 210 1.53 -11.76 -15.23
N GLU A 211 0.94 -12.93 -15.52
CA GLU A 211 1.04 -13.61 -16.81
C GLU A 211 0.44 -12.78 -17.95
N ALA A 212 -0.76 -12.25 -17.76
CA ALA A 212 -1.43 -11.42 -18.75
C ALA A 212 -0.67 -10.10 -19.02
N LYS A 213 0.18 -9.64 -18.09
CA LYS A 213 1.01 -8.45 -18.24
C LYS A 213 2.32 -8.73 -19.01
N LEU A 214 2.93 -9.88 -18.79
CA LEU A 214 4.12 -10.32 -19.53
C LEU A 214 3.80 -10.54 -21.02
N GLU A 215 2.56 -10.90 -21.32
CA GLU A 215 2.06 -11.04 -22.70
C GLU A 215 1.57 -9.74 -23.34
N ASN A 216 1.78 -8.55 -22.70
CA ASN A 216 1.23 -7.26 -23.14
C ASN A 216 -0.31 -7.22 -23.28
N LEU A 217 -1.02 -8.17 -22.68
CA LEU A 217 -2.48 -8.28 -22.71
C LEU A 217 -3.17 -7.48 -21.60
N GLN A 218 -2.44 -7.03 -20.57
CA GLN A 218 -2.93 -6.12 -19.54
C GLN A 218 -2.11 -4.84 -19.51
N THR A 219 -2.80 -3.71 -19.62
CA THR A 219 -2.26 -2.40 -19.25
C THR A 219 -1.91 -2.38 -17.76
N ALA A 220 -1.09 -1.43 -17.31
CA ALA A 220 -0.70 -1.25 -15.88
C ALA A 220 -1.89 -1.02 -14.92
N ARG A 221 -3.11 -1.20 -15.39
CA ARG A 221 -4.38 -1.01 -14.68
C ARG A 221 -4.62 -2.16 -13.69
N GLY A 222 -5.00 -1.82 -12.47
CA GLY A 222 -5.33 -2.77 -11.38
C GLY A 222 -4.30 -2.85 -10.26
N TRP A 223 -3.16 -2.19 -10.38
CA TRP A 223 -2.18 -2.11 -9.28
C TRP A 223 -2.56 -1.10 -8.21
N GLY A 224 -3.27 -0.03 -8.59
CA GLY A 224 -3.64 1.04 -7.68
C GLY A 224 -4.48 0.55 -6.50
N VAL A 225 -5.55 -0.20 -6.76
CA VAL A 225 -6.41 -0.74 -5.69
C VAL A 225 -5.65 -1.74 -4.82
N PHE A 226 -4.84 -2.60 -5.42
CA PHE A 226 -3.99 -3.55 -4.70
C PHE A 226 -2.99 -2.83 -3.76
N LEU A 227 -2.38 -1.73 -4.22
CA LEU A 227 -1.49 -0.91 -3.40
C LEU A 227 -2.26 -0.23 -2.26
N ILE A 228 -3.42 0.36 -2.55
CA ILE A 228 -4.26 1.03 -1.54
C ILE A 228 -4.61 0.05 -0.40
N GLU A 229 -5.03 -1.18 -0.73
CA GLU A 229 -5.39 -2.21 0.26
C GLU A 229 -4.23 -2.60 1.19
N ARG A 230 -2.98 -2.40 0.74
CA ARG A 230 -1.78 -2.67 1.54
C ARG A 230 -1.32 -1.48 2.38
N MET A 231 -1.82 -0.28 2.08
CA MET A 231 -1.39 0.95 2.74
C MET A 231 -2.27 1.33 3.94
N VAL A 232 -3.49 0.80 4.03
CA VAL A 232 -4.47 1.09 5.09
C VAL A 232 -5.04 -0.19 5.68
N ASP A 233 -5.70 -0.08 6.84
CA ASP A 233 -6.22 -1.26 7.53
C ASP A 233 -7.49 -1.83 6.88
N GLU A 234 -8.27 -0.98 6.18
CA GLU A 234 -9.48 -1.40 5.48
C GLU A 234 -9.79 -0.43 4.33
N VAL A 235 -10.18 -0.97 3.18
CA VAL A 235 -10.68 -0.22 2.03
C VAL A 235 -12.11 -0.64 1.74
N ARG A 236 -12.99 0.31 1.55
CA ARG A 236 -14.37 0.08 1.13
C ARG A 236 -14.64 0.83 -0.15
N VAL A 237 -15.25 0.17 -1.11
CA VAL A 237 -15.66 0.78 -2.37
C VAL A 237 -17.16 0.62 -2.49
N SER A 238 -17.84 1.73 -2.72
CA SER A 238 -19.28 1.75 -2.97
C SER A 238 -19.58 2.74 -4.09
N GLY A 239 -20.73 2.59 -4.71
CA GLY A 239 -21.13 3.51 -5.76
C GLY A 239 -22.57 3.27 -6.18
N ASN A 240 -23.10 4.28 -6.85
CA ASN A 240 -24.36 4.25 -7.52
C ASN A 240 -24.18 4.81 -8.96
N PRO A 241 -25.20 4.93 -9.78
CA PRO A 241 -25.06 5.47 -11.14
C PRO A 241 -24.49 6.88 -11.23
N ASP A 242 -24.51 7.65 -10.14
CA ASP A 242 -24.17 9.08 -10.14
C ASP A 242 -22.79 9.37 -9.51
N HIS A 243 -22.26 8.45 -8.70
CA HIS A 243 -20.97 8.64 -8.05
C HIS A 243 -20.35 7.33 -7.52
N HIS A 244 -19.02 7.31 -7.43
CA HIS A 244 -18.28 6.28 -6.71
C HIS A 244 -17.66 6.87 -5.45
N THR A 245 -17.46 6.01 -4.48
CA THR A 245 -16.87 6.36 -3.20
C THR A 245 -15.84 5.32 -2.80
N VAL A 246 -14.63 5.79 -2.51
CA VAL A 246 -13.57 4.99 -1.90
C VAL A 246 -13.39 5.47 -0.46
N GLU A 247 -13.49 4.57 0.50
CA GLU A 247 -13.24 4.84 1.93
C GLU A 247 -11.97 4.11 2.36
N LEU A 248 -11.04 4.87 2.88
CA LEU A 248 -9.78 4.40 3.48
C LEU A 248 -9.92 4.46 4.99
N VAL A 249 -9.77 3.34 5.67
CA VAL A 249 -9.87 3.27 7.14
C VAL A 249 -8.49 2.92 7.71
N MET A 250 -8.03 3.72 8.66
CA MET A 250 -6.79 3.50 9.39
C MET A 250 -7.04 3.60 10.89
N ARG A 251 -6.62 2.60 11.66
CA ARG A 251 -6.69 2.64 13.11
C ARG A 251 -5.61 3.55 13.64
N LEU A 252 -5.92 4.34 14.66
CA LEU A 252 -4.90 5.03 15.42
C LEU A 252 -4.20 4.02 16.33
N GLU A 253 -2.89 4.15 16.49
CA GLU A 253 -2.14 3.35 17.44
C GLU A 253 -2.60 3.76 18.85
N ALA A 254 -2.97 2.77 19.67
CA ALA A 254 -3.09 2.99 21.09
C ALA A 254 -1.66 3.08 21.67
N ASP A 255 -1.41 4.12 22.48
CA ASP A 255 -0.17 4.23 23.28
C ASP A 255 0.01 3.02 24.21
#